data_7227a85bb1fac607809589bc423846ac
#
_entry.id   7227a85bb1fac607809589bc423846ac
#
_cell.length_a   1.000
_cell.length_b   1.000
_cell.length_c   1.000
_cell.angle_alpha   90.00
_cell.angle_beta   90.00
_cell.angle_gamma   90.00
#
_symmetry.space_group_name_H-M   'P 1'
#
loop_
_entity.id
_entity.type
_entity.pdbx_description
1 polymer ?
#
loop_
_entity_poly.entity_id
_entity_poly.type
_entity_poly.pdbx_seq_one_letter_code
_entity_poly.pdbx_strand_id
1 'polypeptide(L)'
;VCAGTSDIPVAEECAETLRMLGVAVERVYDVGVAGVHRLLAKRKVFDQCALAVVVAGMEGALPSAVGGLVSIPVIAVPTSVGYGAALNGFAALACMLTSCASGVTVCNIDNGFGAAFAAARILRTADRY
;
A
#
# COMPACT_ATOMS: atom_id res chain seq x y z
N VAL A 1 1.39 -2.67 -4.26
CA VAL A 1 2.49 -1.70 -4.51
C VAL A 1 3.43 -1.70 -3.32
N CYS A 2 4.75 -1.70 -3.49
CA CYS A 2 5.66 -1.52 -2.36
C CYS A 2 6.80 -0.55 -2.65
N ALA A 3 7.32 0.07 -1.58
CA ALA A 3 8.35 1.10 -1.66
C ALA A 3 9.73 0.54 -2.01
N GLY A 4 10.17 -0.46 -1.26
CA GLY A 4 11.48 -1.07 -1.44
C GLY A 4 11.40 -2.58 -1.57
N THR A 5 12.52 -3.19 -1.97
CA THR A 5 12.61 -4.65 -2.10
C THR A 5 12.44 -5.38 -0.77
N SER A 6 12.82 -4.75 0.34
CA SER A 6 12.65 -5.30 1.69
C SER A 6 11.18 -5.34 2.13
N ASP A 7 10.30 -4.58 1.49
CA ASP A 7 8.86 -4.57 1.77
C ASP A 7 8.10 -5.66 1.00
N ILE A 8 8.75 -6.33 0.04
CA ILE A 8 8.13 -7.36 -0.81
C ILE A 8 7.47 -8.48 -0.01
N PRO A 9 8.06 -9.02 1.07
CA PRO A 9 7.39 -10.09 1.82
C PRO A 9 6.00 -9.72 2.33
N VAL A 10 5.81 -8.51 2.84
CA VAL A 10 4.49 -8.02 3.31
C VAL A 10 3.57 -7.75 2.12
N ALA A 11 4.09 -7.20 1.03
CA ALA A 11 3.32 -6.98 -0.19
C ALA A 11 2.85 -8.29 -0.83
N GLU A 12 3.70 -9.33 -0.84
CA GLU A 12 3.34 -10.65 -1.36
C GLU A 12 2.35 -11.39 -0.45
N GLU A 13 2.45 -11.28 0.86
CA GLU A 13 1.41 -11.80 1.77
C GLU A 13 0.04 -11.23 1.40
N CYS A 14 -0.04 -9.93 1.17
CA CYS A 14 -1.26 -9.29 0.72
C CYS A 14 -1.72 -9.79 -0.65
N ALA A 15 -0.82 -9.83 -1.63
CA ALA A 15 -1.13 -10.21 -3.00
C ALA A 15 -1.62 -11.66 -3.11
N GLU A 16 -0.94 -12.60 -2.42
CA GLU A 16 -1.34 -14.01 -2.42
C GLU A 16 -2.66 -14.23 -1.67
N THR A 17 -2.88 -13.52 -0.57
CA THR A 17 -4.16 -13.57 0.16
C THR A 17 -5.30 -13.07 -0.74
N LEU A 18 -5.13 -11.96 -1.45
CA LEU A 18 -6.12 -11.45 -2.40
C LEU A 18 -6.40 -12.45 -3.52
N ARG A 19 -5.35 -13.06 -4.09
CA ARG A 19 -5.48 -14.08 -5.13
C ARG A 19 -6.31 -15.27 -4.64
N MET A 20 -6.05 -15.76 -3.43
CA MET A 20 -6.82 -16.85 -2.81
C MET A 20 -8.28 -16.45 -2.56
N LEU A 21 -8.56 -15.17 -2.34
CA LEU A 21 -9.91 -14.62 -2.19
C LEU A 21 -10.61 -14.35 -3.54
N GLY A 22 -9.97 -14.70 -4.67
CA GLY A 22 -10.52 -14.55 -6.02
C GLY A 22 -10.42 -13.14 -6.60
N VAL A 23 -9.54 -12.29 -6.04
CA VAL A 23 -9.32 -10.92 -6.53
C VAL A 23 -8.11 -10.89 -7.47
N ALA A 24 -8.28 -10.27 -8.63
CA ALA A 24 -7.18 -10.01 -9.56
C ALA A 24 -6.21 -8.98 -8.96
N VAL A 25 -4.91 -9.22 -9.10
CA VAL A 25 -3.87 -8.41 -8.46
C VAL A 25 -2.79 -8.00 -9.45
N GLU A 26 -2.57 -6.69 -9.56
CA GLU A 26 -1.41 -6.11 -10.22
C GLU A 26 -0.29 -5.82 -9.21
N ARG A 27 0.94 -6.17 -9.55
CA ARG A 27 2.11 -6.02 -8.67
C ARG A 27 3.03 -4.93 -9.17
N VAL A 28 3.32 -3.95 -8.33
CA VAL A 28 4.26 -2.85 -8.60
C VAL A 28 5.24 -2.75 -7.44
N TYR A 29 6.50 -3.07 -7.70
CA TYR A 29 7.54 -3.14 -6.67
C TYR A 29 8.60 -2.06 -6.87
N ASP A 30 9.30 -1.74 -5.78
CA ASP A 30 10.45 -0.84 -5.77
C ASP A 30 10.15 0.54 -6.39
N VAL A 31 9.03 1.14 -5.98
CA VAL A 31 8.59 2.46 -6.44
C VAL A 31 8.57 3.50 -5.32
N GLY A 32 9.46 3.35 -4.34
CA GLY A 32 9.59 4.28 -3.22
C GLY A 32 9.87 5.73 -3.64
N VAL A 33 9.52 6.66 -2.77
CA VAL A 33 9.60 8.10 -3.04
C VAL A 33 11.04 8.62 -3.28
N ALA A 34 12.05 7.89 -2.84
CA ALA A 34 13.45 8.21 -3.14
C ALA A 34 13.79 8.10 -4.64
N GLY A 35 12.93 7.46 -5.42
CA GLY A 35 12.99 7.41 -6.88
C GLY A 35 11.59 7.62 -7.45
N VAL A 36 10.97 8.77 -7.18
CA VAL A 36 9.59 9.08 -7.55
C VAL A 36 9.27 8.90 -9.03
N HIS A 37 10.27 9.07 -9.90
CA HIS A 37 10.14 8.83 -11.35
C HIS A 37 9.71 7.39 -11.66
N ARG A 38 10.08 6.40 -10.82
CA ARG A 38 9.66 5.00 -10.97
C ARG A 38 8.17 4.83 -10.68
N LEU A 39 7.66 5.50 -9.67
CA LEU A 39 6.22 5.55 -9.36
C LEU A 39 5.43 6.19 -10.51
N LEU A 40 5.90 7.35 -10.99
CA LEU A 40 5.24 8.08 -12.08
C LEU A 40 5.20 7.26 -13.38
N ALA A 41 6.26 6.52 -13.67
CA ALA A 41 6.31 5.62 -14.84
C ALA A 41 5.27 4.48 -14.76
N LYS A 42 4.81 4.12 -13.57
CA LYS A 42 3.79 3.08 -13.34
C LYS A 42 2.37 3.63 -13.15
N ARG A 43 2.17 4.94 -13.28
CA ARG A 43 0.87 5.58 -13.01
C ARG A 43 -0.30 4.91 -13.75
N LYS A 44 -0.12 4.55 -15.01
CA LYS A 44 -1.18 3.93 -15.83
C LYS A 44 -1.70 2.60 -15.29
N VAL A 45 -0.93 1.89 -14.47
CA VAL A 45 -1.39 0.65 -13.84
C VAL A 45 -2.56 0.92 -12.89
N PHE A 46 -2.53 2.05 -12.20
CA PHE A 46 -3.60 2.43 -11.25
C PHE A 46 -4.92 2.76 -11.94
N ASP A 47 -4.88 3.21 -13.20
CA ASP A 47 -6.10 3.54 -13.96
C ASP A 47 -6.99 2.32 -14.22
N GLN A 48 -6.44 1.11 -14.09
CA GLN A 48 -7.12 -0.17 -14.30
C GLN A 48 -7.51 -0.85 -12.97
N CYS A 49 -7.21 -0.23 -11.84
CA CYS A 49 -7.44 -0.79 -10.51
C CYS A 49 -8.60 -0.08 -9.81
N ALA A 50 -9.37 -0.83 -9.05
CA ALA A 50 -10.46 -0.29 -8.23
C ALA A 50 -9.99 0.16 -6.83
N LEU A 51 -8.79 -0.31 -6.40
CA LEU A 51 -8.21 -0.02 -5.10
C LEU A 51 -6.70 -0.26 -5.15
N ALA A 52 -5.92 0.48 -4.36
CA ALA A 52 -4.49 0.27 -4.19
C ALA A 52 -4.15 -0.12 -2.75
N VAL A 53 -3.39 -1.21 -2.56
CA VAL A 53 -2.71 -1.50 -1.30
C VAL A 53 -1.27 -1.06 -1.44
N VAL A 54 -0.80 -0.19 -0.54
CA VAL A 54 0.52 0.44 -0.62
C VAL A 54 1.32 0.14 0.64
N VAL A 55 2.41 -0.58 0.45
CA VAL A 55 3.26 -1.13 1.52
C VAL A 55 4.57 -0.35 1.58
N ALA A 56 4.93 0.18 2.74
CA ALA A 56 6.15 0.96 2.91
C ALA A 56 6.70 0.90 4.34
N GLY A 57 8.00 0.75 4.45
CA GLY A 57 8.75 0.92 5.70
C GLY A 57 9.42 2.29 5.80
N MET A 58 10.48 2.38 6.56
CA MET A 58 11.24 3.59 6.84
C MET A 58 10.32 4.72 7.37
N GLU A 59 10.19 5.83 6.64
CA GLU A 59 9.29 6.94 6.97
C GLU A 59 7.85 6.75 6.50
N GLY A 60 7.59 5.75 5.65
CA GLY A 60 6.21 5.44 5.20
C GLY A 60 5.57 6.47 4.27
N ALA A 61 6.35 7.18 3.46
CA ALA A 61 5.86 8.28 2.64
C ALA A 61 5.11 7.84 1.35
N LEU A 62 5.34 6.63 0.87
CA LEU A 62 4.78 6.17 -0.41
C LEU A 62 3.24 6.21 -0.47
N PRO A 63 2.48 5.81 0.56
CA PRO A 63 1.02 5.90 0.51
C PRO A 63 0.49 7.31 0.30
N SER A 64 1.14 8.33 0.87
CA SER A 64 0.77 9.74 0.63
C SER A 64 1.02 10.15 -0.80
N ALA A 65 2.15 9.74 -1.38
CA ALA A 65 2.48 10.02 -2.78
C ALA A 65 1.48 9.34 -3.73
N VAL A 66 1.16 8.07 -3.50
CA VAL A 66 0.15 7.34 -4.30
C VAL A 66 -1.22 7.97 -4.12
N GLY A 67 -1.64 8.27 -2.89
CA GLY A 67 -2.94 8.89 -2.61
C GLY A 67 -3.13 10.25 -3.28
N GLY A 68 -2.03 10.99 -3.49
CA GLY A 68 -2.06 12.24 -4.28
C GLY A 68 -2.12 12.04 -5.79
N LEU A 69 -1.81 10.85 -6.29
CA LEU A 69 -1.77 10.54 -7.73
C LEU A 69 -3.02 9.83 -8.25
N VAL A 70 -3.80 9.19 -7.37
CA VAL A 70 -4.91 8.33 -7.77
C VAL A 70 -6.22 8.82 -7.18
N SER A 71 -7.33 8.47 -7.83
CA SER A 71 -8.69 8.72 -7.33
C SER A 71 -9.34 7.51 -6.66
N ILE A 72 -8.66 6.36 -6.66
CA ILE A 72 -9.13 5.13 -6.04
C ILE A 72 -8.77 5.08 -4.55
N PRO A 73 -9.49 4.31 -3.72
CA PRO A 73 -9.12 4.10 -2.32
C PRO A 73 -7.71 3.55 -2.15
N VAL A 74 -6.99 4.02 -1.15
CA VAL A 74 -5.65 3.55 -0.78
C VAL A 74 -5.69 2.91 0.61
N ILE A 75 -5.24 1.66 0.71
CA ILE A 75 -4.98 0.99 1.97
C ILE A 75 -3.47 0.98 2.20
N ALA A 76 -3.01 1.70 3.21
CA ALA A 76 -1.61 1.79 3.56
C ALA A 76 -1.22 0.72 4.57
N VAL A 77 -0.10 0.06 4.34
CA VAL A 77 0.47 -0.96 5.23
C VAL A 77 1.87 -0.52 5.61
N PRO A 78 2.09 -0.07 6.85
CA PRO A 78 3.45 0.19 7.33
C PRO A 78 4.18 -1.13 7.52
N THR A 79 5.48 -1.15 7.25
CA THR A 79 6.33 -2.30 7.57
C THR A 79 7.32 -1.96 8.68
N SER A 80 7.80 -3.01 9.37
CA SER A 80 8.86 -2.89 10.36
C SER A 80 10.25 -2.69 9.73
N VAL A 81 10.33 -2.65 8.41
CA VAL A 81 11.58 -2.38 7.68
C VAL A 81 12.08 -1.00 8.00
N GLY A 82 13.33 -0.93 8.47
CA GLY A 82 13.97 0.33 8.83
C GLY A 82 15.01 0.16 9.92
N TYR A 83 15.53 1.28 10.39
CA TYR A 83 16.54 1.33 11.45
C TYR A 83 16.41 2.65 12.24
N GLY A 84 17.06 2.72 13.39
CA GLY A 84 17.11 3.93 14.20
C GLY A 84 15.72 4.49 14.53
N ALA A 85 15.45 5.72 14.12
CA ALA A 85 14.20 6.43 14.38
C ALA A 85 12.98 5.87 13.66
N ALA A 86 13.14 4.86 12.81
CA ALA A 86 12.01 4.11 12.22
C ALA A 86 11.22 3.33 13.28
N LEU A 87 11.85 2.99 14.41
CA LEU A 87 11.22 2.36 15.58
C LEU A 87 10.35 1.15 15.20
N ASN A 88 10.91 0.22 14.43
CA ASN A 88 10.23 -1.02 14.00
C ASN A 88 8.86 -0.79 13.34
N GLY A 89 8.76 0.24 12.52
CA GLY A 89 7.56 0.56 11.75
C GLY A 89 6.66 1.64 12.38
N PHE A 90 6.94 2.10 13.60
CA PHE A 90 6.13 3.16 14.22
C PHE A 90 6.23 4.50 13.49
N ALA A 91 7.41 4.85 12.93
CA ALA A 91 7.55 6.06 12.13
C ALA A 91 6.70 5.98 10.86
N ALA A 92 6.73 4.85 10.16
CA ALA A 92 5.88 4.61 8.99
C ALA A 92 4.39 4.68 9.34
N LEU A 93 3.97 4.02 10.43
CA LEU A 93 2.60 4.05 10.92
C LEU A 93 2.14 5.49 11.23
N ALA A 94 2.94 6.26 11.96
CA ALA A 94 2.62 7.64 12.31
C ALA A 94 2.51 8.53 11.08
N CYS A 95 3.43 8.40 10.12
CA CYS A 95 3.38 9.13 8.86
C CYS A 95 2.10 8.81 8.07
N MET A 96 1.74 7.54 7.95
CA MET A 96 0.54 7.11 7.22
C MET A 96 -0.75 7.60 7.89
N LEU A 97 -0.83 7.54 9.24
CA LEU A 97 -1.99 8.03 10.01
C LEU A 97 -2.17 9.55 9.93
N THR A 98 -1.08 10.29 9.70
CA THR A 98 -1.10 11.76 9.59
C THR A 98 -1.04 12.25 8.15
N SER A 99 -1.23 11.35 7.17
CA SER A 99 -1.22 11.71 5.76
C SER A 99 -2.30 12.74 5.44
N CYS A 100 -1.95 13.79 4.70
CA CYS A 100 -2.91 14.76 4.18
C CYS A 100 -3.59 14.29 2.88
N ALA A 101 -3.16 13.18 2.30
CA ALA A 101 -3.81 12.61 1.13
C ALA A 101 -5.15 11.99 1.51
N SER A 102 -6.25 12.52 0.98
CA SER A 102 -7.60 12.02 1.24
C SER A 102 -7.79 10.62 0.66
N GLY A 103 -8.54 9.76 1.36
CA GLY A 103 -8.83 8.39 0.90
C GLY A 103 -7.76 7.36 1.27
N VAL A 104 -6.78 7.72 2.09
CA VAL A 104 -5.80 6.79 2.66
C VAL A 104 -6.34 6.26 3.99
N THR A 105 -6.45 4.94 4.10
CA THR A 105 -6.72 4.21 5.35
C THR A 105 -5.52 3.37 5.71
N VAL A 106 -5.33 3.05 6.99
CA VAL A 106 -4.08 2.43 7.46
C VAL A 106 -4.37 1.13 8.20
N CYS A 107 -3.61 0.09 7.87
CA CYS A 107 -3.59 -1.17 8.59
C CYS A 107 -2.45 -1.18 9.63
N ASN A 108 -2.40 -2.24 10.43
CA ASN A 108 -1.31 -2.42 11.39
C ASN A 108 0.04 -2.70 10.70
N ILE A 109 1.13 -2.54 11.44
CA ILE A 109 2.50 -2.82 11.00
C ILE A 109 2.60 -4.29 10.54
N ASP A 110 3.21 -4.52 9.39
CA ASP A 110 3.44 -5.82 8.76
C ASP A 110 2.16 -6.62 8.46
N ASN A 111 0.99 -6.00 8.47
CA ASN A 111 -0.28 -6.69 8.32
C ASN A 111 -0.78 -6.68 6.85
N GLY A 112 -0.04 -7.33 5.97
CA GLY A 112 -0.48 -7.55 4.59
C GLY A 112 -1.74 -8.38 4.47
N PHE A 113 -1.91 -9.38 5.34
CA PHE A 113 -3.10 -10.22 5.43
C PHE A 113 -4.37 -9.39 5.74
N GLY A 114 -4.32 -8.55 6.78
CA GLY A 114 -5.45 -7.69 7.15
C GLY A 114 -5.82 -6.70 6.05
N ALA A 115 -4.82 -6.13 5.38
CA ALA A 115 -5.03 -5.25 4.24
C ALA A 115 -5.74 -5.97 3.08
N ALA A 116 -5.35 -7.21 2.79
CA ALA A 116 -6.00 -8.03 1.76
C ALA A 116 -7.48 -8.28 2.07
N PHE A 117 -7.80 -8.64 3.30
CA PHE A 117 -9.20 -8.84 3.70
C PHE A 117 -10.02 -7.54 3.65
N ALA A 118 -9.45 -6.41 4.07
CA ALA A 118 -10.10 -5.11 3.95
C ALA A 118 -10.38 -4.77 2.48
N ALA A 119 -9.39 -4.92 1.62
CA ALA A 119 -9.52 -4.70 0.18
C ALA A 119 -10.60 -5.59 -0.44
N ALA A 120 -10.56 -6.91 -0.18
CA ALA A 120 -11.53 -7.85 -0.71
C ALA A 120 -12.97 -7.53 -0.27
N ARG A 121 -13.16 -7.09 0.98
CA ARG A 121 -14.48 -6.69 1.48
C ARG A 121 -14.99 -5.42 0.82
N ILE A 122 -14.12 -4.41 0.61
CA ILE A 122 -14.47 -3.18 -0.09
C ILE A 122 -14.92 -3.50 -1.51
N LEU A 123 -14.14 -4.30 -2.25
CA LEU A 123 -14.46 -4.68 -3.63
C LEU A 123 -15.79 -5.43 -3.74
N ARG A 124 -16.01 -6.42 -2.87
CA ARG A 124 -17.28 -7.18 -2.86
C ARG A 124 -18.50 -6.33 -2.49
N THR A 125 -18.30 -5.25 -1.75
CA THR A 125 -19.39 -4.34 -1.40
C THR A 125 -19.71 -3.42 -2.55
N ALA A 126 -18.71 -2.96 -3.29
CA ALA A 126 -18.90 -2.12 -4.47
C ALA A 126 -19.73 -2.81 -5.58
N ASP A 127 -19.60 -4.14 -5.71
CA ASP A 127 -20.38 -4.93 -6.68
C ASP A 127 -21.89 -5.04 -6.34
N ARG A 128 -22.31 -4.55 -5.17
CA ARG A 128 -23.72 -4.63 -4.71
C ARG A 128 -24.51 -3.34 -4.97
N TYR A 129 -23.84 -2.28 -5.37
CA TYR A 129 -24.42 -0.95 -5.62
C TYR A 129 -24.06 -0.45 -7.02
#